data_468dda2242483d1123c9bcb9be072c14
#
_entry.id   468dda2242483d1123c9bcb9be072c14
#
_cell.length_a   1.000
_cell.length_b   1.000
_cell.length_c   1.000
_cell.angle_alpha   90.00
_cell.angle_beta   90.00
_cell.angle_gamma   90.00
#
_symmetry.space_group_name_H-M   'P 1'
#
loop_
_entity.id
_entity.type
_entity.pdbx_description
1 polymer ?
#
loop_
_entity_poly.entity_id
_entity_poly.type
_entity_poly.pdbx_seq_one_letter_code
_entity_poly.pdbx_strand_id
1 'polypeptide(L)'
;KMAASNTVAVILPGAFYTLRDTKLPPIEALRKHKVPMAISTDCNPGTSPLTSLLLTMNMGCTLFYLTPEEVLAGSTVYAAQALGLPNKGRIEVGCDADLALWDIARPADLAYQMGLNPIQGIMVQGKWRDTI
;
A
#
# COMPACT_ATOMS: atom_id res chain seq x y z
N LYS A 1 -17.53 14.93 -1.01
CA LYS A 1 -18.40 13.74 -0.88
C LYS A 1 -17.60 12.56 -0.33
N MET A 2 -16.49 12.08 -0.94
CA MET A 2 -15.73 10.92 -0.47
C MET A 2 -15.34 10.99 1.01
N ALA A 3 -14.72 12.09 1.47
CA ALA A 3 -14.35 12.26 2.87
C ALA A 3 -15.54 12.17 3.84
N ALA A 4 -16.71 12.72 3.45
CA ALA A 4 -17.91 12.69 4.28
C ALA A 4 -18.62 11.31 4.31
N SER A 5 -18.30 10.43 3.36
CA SER A 5 -18.85 9.06 3.28
C SER A 5 -17.86 7.99 3.75
N ASN A 6 -16.74 8.39 4.36
CA ASN A 6 -15.66 7.48 4.78
C ASN A 6 -15.12 6.57 3.64
N THR A 7 -15.23 7.05 2.39
CA THR A 7 -14.77 6.32 1.21
C THR A 7 -13.25 6.39 1.12
N VAL A 8 -12.61 5.25 0.87
CA VAL A 8 -11.17 5.15 0.60
C VAL A 8 -10.93 5.19 -0.91
N ALA A 9 -9.99 6.01 -1.36
CA ALA A 9 -9.52 5.99 -2.74
C ALA A 9 -8.46 4.90 -2.89
N VAL A 10 -8.63 3.97 -3.82
CA VAL A 10 -7.62 2.95 -4.12
C VAL A 10 -6.79 3.40 -5.32
N ILE A 11 -5.49 3.54 -5.12
CA ILE A 11 -4.53 4.01 -6.11
C ILE A 11 -3.87 2.79 -6.76
N LEU A 12 -3.84 2.75 -8.11
CA LEU A 12 -3.46 1.59 -8.92
C LEU A 12 -2.28 1.91 -9.86
N PRO A 13 -1.05 2.02 -9.37
CA PRO A 13 0.09 2.41 -10.19
C PRO A 13 0.41 1.40 -11.31
N GLY A 14 0.21 0.11 -11.06
CA GLY A 14 0.45 -0.95 -12.05
C GLY A 14 -0.45 -0.83 -13.27
N ALA A 15 -1.73 -0.57 -13.07
CA ALA A 15 -2.68 -0.35 -14.17
C ALA A 15 -2.33 0.91 -14.96
N PHE A 16 -2.03 2.02 -14.28
CA PHE A 16 -1.58 3.26 -14.93
C PHE A 16 -0.37 3.02 -15.84
N TYR A 17 0.64 2.31 -15.34
CA TYR A 17 1.86 1.99 -16.09
C TYR A 17 1.57 1.09 -17.29
N THR A 18 0.87 0.00 -17.08
CA THR A 18 0.60 -1.03 -18.12
C THR A 18 -0.25 -0.49 -19.24
N LEU A 19 -1.26 0.32 -18.91
CA LEU A 19 -2.14 0.96 -19.88
C LEU A 19 -1.53 2.20 -20.54
N ARG A 20 -0.33 2.62 -20.10
CA ARG A 20 0.31 3.87 -20.54
C ARG A 20 -0.60 5.08 -20.36
N ASP A 21 -1.34 5.10 -19.25
CA ASP A 21 -2.24 6.21 -18.97
C ASP A 21 -1.44 7.51 -18.76
N THR A 22 -2.03 8.62 -19.15
CA THR A 22 -1.44 9.96 -19.03
C THR A 22 -2.17 10.84 -18.04
N LYS A 23 -3.39 10.44 -17.64
CA LYS A 23 -4.19 11.19 -16.69
C LYS A 23 -3.88 10.77 -15.27
N LEU A 24 -3.11 11.59 -14.57
CA LEU A 24 -2.78 11.34 -13.16
C LEU A 24 -4.01 11.29 -12.26
N PRO A 25 -4.01 10.43 -11.24
CA PRO A 25 -5.03 10.47 -10.20
C PRO A 25 -4.95 11.80 -9.44
N PRO A 26 -6.08 12.31 -8.90
CA PRO A 26 -6.15 13.63 -8.29
C PRO A 26 -5.59 13.64 -6.85
N ILE A 27 -4.33 13.26 -6.68
CA ILE A 27 -3.67 13.08 -5.36
C ILE A 27 -3.79 14.32 -4.49
N GLU A 28 -3.48 15.51 -5.05
CA GLU A 28 -3.55 16.77 -4.29
C GLU A 28 -4.96 17.07 -3.79
N ALA A 29 -5.97 16.76 -4.58
CA ALA A 29 -7.36 16.93 -4.16
C ALA A 29 -7.73 15.93 -3.05
N LEU A 30 -7.26 14.69 -3.13
CA LEU A 30 -7.46 13.68 -2.10
C LEU A 30 -6.79 14.09 -0.78
N ARG A 31 -5.55 14.58 -0.82
CA ARG A 31 -4.85 15.16 0.34
C ARG A 31 -5.61 16.33 0.94
N LYS A 32 -5.95 17.32 0.12
CA LYS A 32 -6.68 18.53 0.56
C LYS A 32 -7.97 18.21 1.29
N HIS A 33 -8.67 17.19 0.82
CA HIS A 33 -9.96 16.77 1.40
C HIS A 33 -9.81 15.66 2.44
N LYS A 34 -8.58 15.28 2.81
CA LYS A 34 -8.28 14.22 3.79
C LYS A 34 -8.99 12.89 3.45
N VAL A 35 -9.05 12.55 2.17
CA VAL A 35 -9.56 11.25 1.73
C VAL A 35 -8.47 10.21 1.94
N PRO A 36 -8.71 9.12 2.69
CA PRO A 36 -7.74 8.04 2.83
C PRO A 36 -7.38 7.45 1.47
N MET A 37 -6.09 7.18 1.24
CA MET A 37 -5.58 6.61 0.00
C MET A 37 -4.97 5.24 0.29
N ALA A 38 -5.63 4.17 -0.11
CA ALA A 38 -5.04 2.85 -0.18
C ALA A 38 -4.24 2.68 -1.47
N ILE A 39 -3.26 1.79 -1.47
CA ILE A 39 -2.50 1.43 -2.66
C ILE A 39 -2.64 -0.07 -2.91
N SER A 40 -2.77 -0.48 -4.18
CA SER A 40 -2.95 -1.88 -4.54
C SER A 40 -2.19 -2.23 -5.81
N THR A 41 -1.76 -3.49 -5.90
CA THR A 41 -1.20 -4.07 -7.14
C THR A 41 -2.25 -4.18 -8.23
N ASP A 42 -3.52 -4.35 -7.86
CA ASP A 42 -4.60 -4.68 -8.80
C ASP A 42 -4.20 -5.86 -9.72
N CYS A 43 -3.52 -6.86 -9.14
CA CYS A 43 -2.90 -7.93 -9.91
C CYS A 43 -3.91 -8.70 -10.75
N ASN A 44 -3.83 -8.50 -12.05
CA ASN A 44 -4.68 -9.17 -13.03
C ASN A 44 -3.96 -9.27 -14.39
N PRO A 45 -4.30 -10.25 -15.25
CA PRO A 45 -3.61 -10.45 -16.52
C PRO A 45 -3.90 -9.37 -17.58
N GLY A 46 -4.98 -8.62 -17.43
CA GLY A 46 -5.43 -7.65 -18.44
C GLY A 46 -4.74 -6.30 -18.34
N THR A 47 -4.72 -5.71 -17.16
CA THR A 47 -4.31 -4.32 -16.97
C THR A 47 -3.19 -4.11 -15.94
N SER A 48 -2.90 -5.10 -15.10
CA SER A 48 -1.86 -4.95 -14.07
C SER A 48 -1.20 -6.29 -13.71
N PRO A 49 -0.26 -6.80 -14.53
CA PRO A 49 0.45 -8.05 -14.21
C PRO A 49 1.51 -7.85 -13.10
N LEU A 50 1.24 -6.96 -12.15
CA LEU A 50 2.12 -6.55 -11.06
C LEU A 50 1.79 -7.34 -9.79
N THR A 51 2.75 -8.12 -9.30
CA THR A 51 2.58 -8.98 -8.11
C THR A 51 3.27 -8.41 -6.85
N SER A 52 4.21 -7.48 -7.01
CA SER A 52 5.00 -6.94 -5.90
C SER A 52 4.35 -5.69 -5.30
N LEU A 53 3.95 -5.78 -4.03
CA LEU A 53 3.44 -4.62 -3.30
C LEU A 53 4.54 -3.57 -3.06
N LEU A 54 5.79 -3.99 -2.81
CA LEU A 54 6.92 -3.06 -2.66
C LEU A 54 7.16 -2.25 -3.94
N LEU A 55 7.12 -2.91 -5.10
CA LEU A 55 7.22 -2.20 -6.37
C LEU A 55 6.02 -1.26 -6.59
N THR A 56 4.83 -1.66 -6.18
CA THR A 56 3.64 -0.80 -6.23
C THR A 56 3.83 0.46 -5.37
N MET A 57 4.41 0.34 -4.19
CA MET A 57 4.75 1.48 -3.32
C MET A 57 5.76 2.41 -4.00
N ASN A 58 6.82 1.86 -4.59
CA ASN A 58 7.81 2.63 -5.36
C ASN A 58 7.15 3.40 -6.52
N MET A 59 6.32 2.72 -7.31
CA MET A 59 5.59 3.33 -8.42
C MET A 59 4.63 4.43 -7.95
N GLY A 60 3.97 4.24 -6.80
CA GLY A 60 3.13 5.26 -6.18
C GLY A 60 3.90 6.53 -5.86
N CYS A 61 5.10 6.40 -5.31
CA CYS A 61 5.99 7.53 -5.03
C CYS A 61 6.49 8.18 -6.33
N THR A 62 6.94 7.38 -7.29
CA THR A 62 7.61 7.87 -8.51
C THR A 62 6.62 8.47 -9.51
N LEU A 63 5.49 7.80 -9.76
CA LEU A 63 4.53 8.21 -10.78
C LEU A 63 3.50 9.22 -10.26
N PHE A 64 3.10 9.11 -9.00
CA PHE A 64 1.99 9.89 -8.43
C PHE A 64 2.41 10.86 -7.33
N TYR A 65 3.73 10.95 -7.04
CA TYR A 65 4.28 11.84 -6.02
C TYR A 65 3.68 11.60 -4.62
N LEU A 66 3.33 10.35 -4.32
CA LEU A 66 2.99 9.94 -2.96
C LEU A 66 4.26 9.93 -2.10
N THR A 67 4.14 10.27 -0.83
CA THR A 67 5.27 10.13 0.08
C THR A 67 5.44 8.67 0.53
N PRO A 68 6.64 8.25 1.00
CA PRO A 68 6.84 6.91 1.56
C PRO A 68 5.85 6.59 2.69
N GLU A 69 5.51 7.57 3.52
CA GLU A 69 4.54 7.42 4.60
C GLU A 69 3.12 7.18 4.04
N GLU A 70 2.74 7.89 2.99
CA GLU A 70 1.43 7.71 2.34
C GLU A 70 1.29 6.32 1.74
N VAL A 71 2.32 5.81 1.03
CA VAL A 71 2.24 4.46 0.45
C VAL A 71 2.33 3.37 1.50
N LEU A 72 3.04 3.59 2.61
CA LEU A 72 3.07 2.68 3.75
C LEU A 72 1.70 2.64 4.44
N ALA A 73 1.10 3.78 4.77
CA ALA A 73 -0.25 3.85 5.30
C ALA A 73 -1.27 3.29 4.32
N GLY A 74 -1.07 3.53 3.02
CA GLY A 74 -1.90 3.03 1.93
C GLY A 74 -1.88 1.51 1.78
N SER A 75 -0.78 0.86 2.12
CA SER A 75 -0.65 -0.61 2.11
C SER A 75 -0.98 -1.28 3.45
N THR A 76 -1.25 -0.50 4.49
CA THR A 76 -1.55 -0.98 5.85
C THR A 76 -2.91 -0.49 6.34
N VAL A 77 -2.95 0.61 7.08
CA VAL A 77 -4.16 1.11 7.74
C VAL A 77 -5.28 1.48 6.75
N TYR A 78 -4.94 2.12 5.63
CA TYR A 78 -5.96 2.50 4.65
C TYR A 78 -6.37 1.33 3.76
N ALA A 79 -5.49 0.37 3.50
CA ALA A 79 -5.88 -0.90 2.86
C ALA A 79 -6.85 -1.68 3.74
N ALA A 80 -6.57 -1.80 5.04
CA ALA A 80 -7.47 -2.45 5.98
C ALA A 80 -8.84 -1.74 6.05
N GLN A 81 -8.84 -0.39 6.07
CA GLN A 81 -10.06 0.41 6.03
C GLN A 81 -10.87 0.16 4.74
N ALA A 82 -10.21 0.11 3.58
CA ALA A 82 -10.84 -0.14 2.29
C ALA A 82 -11.52 -1.52 2.23
N LEU A 83 -10.94 -2.51 2.93
CA LEU A 83 -11.45 -3.87 3.03
C LEU A 83 -12.45 -4.09 4.16
N GLY A 84 -12.72 -3.08 5.00
CA GLY A 84 -13.60 -3.20 6.14
C GLY A 84 -13.04 -4.08 7.27
N LEU A 85 -11.71 -4.11 7.45
CA LEU A 85 -10.99 -4.91 8.43
C LEU A 85 -10.52 -4.04 9.62
N PRO A 86 -11.37 -3.80 10.64
CA PRO A 86 -11.10 -2.81 11.68
C PRO A 86 -9.93 -3.19 12.61
N ASN A 87 -9.60 -4.48 12.69
CA ASN A 87 -8.55 -4.99 13.60
C ASN A 87 -7.21 -5.22 12.89
N LYS A 88 -7.03 -4.71 11.66
CA LYS A 88 -5.81 -4.92 10.87
C LYS A 88 -5.15 -3.61 10.44
N GLY A 89 -3.92 -3.74 9.93
CA GLY A 89 -3.16 -2.63 9.31
C GLY A 89 -2.46 -1.70 10.29
N ARG A 90 -2.49 -1.97 11.60
CA ARG A 90 -1.79 -1.18 12.62
C ARG A 90 -1.34 -2.04 13.80
N ILE A 91 -0.32 -1.58 14.50
CA ILE A 91 0.18 -2.21 15.73
C ILE A 91 -0.48 -1.49 16.91
N GLU A 92 -1.53 -2.10 17.46
CA GLU A 92 -2.31 -1.54 18.54
C GLU A 92 -2.89 -2.67 19.41
N VAL A 93 -3.10 -2.43 20.71
CA VAL A 93 -3.72 -3.41 21.61
C VAL A 93 -5.13 -3.72 21.12
N GLY A 94 -5.44 -5.00 20.96
CA GLY A 94 -6.73 -5.49 20.44
C GLY A 94 -6.76 -5.70 18.91
N CYS A 95 -5.70 -5.34 18.19
CA CYS A 95 -5.56 -5.69 16.78
C CYS A 95 -4.92 -7.07 16.58
N ASP A 96 -5.16 -7.65 15.41
CA ASP A 96 -4.54 -8.90 15.02
C ASP A 96 -3.03 -8.73 14.88
N ALA A 97 -2.26 -9.67 15.42
CA ALA A 97 -0.81 -9.68 15.28
C ALA A 97 -0.39 -10.29 13.93
N ASP A 98 -0.76 -9.58 12.84
CA ASP A 98 -0.33 -9.86 11.47
C ASP A 98 0.80 -8.88 11.13
N LEU A 99 2.04 -9.35 11.18
CA LEU A 99 3.23 -8.50 11.11
C LEU A 99 4.19 -8.98 10.03
N ALA A 100 4.88 -8.04 9.39
CA ALA A 100 6.02 -8.30 8.54
C ALA A 100 7.28 -7.68 9.16
N LEU A 101 8.32 -8.48 9.31
CA LEU A 101 9.62 -8.05 9.79
C LEU A 101 10.54 -7.81 8.59
N TRP A 102 11.17 -6.64 8.55
CA TRP A 102 11.98 -6.20 7.43
C TRP A 102 13.42 -5.88 7.85
N ASP A 103 14.38 -6.24 7.03
CA ASP A 103 15.78 -5.82 7.15
C ASP A 103 16.00 -4.48 6.43
N ILE A 104 15.64 -3.40 7.09
CA ILE A 104 15.70 -2.04 6.56
C ILE A 104 16.16 -1.06 7.65
N ALA A 105 16.78 0.02 7.25
CA ALA A 105 17.20 1.08 8.17
C ALA A 105 16.04 2.06 8.48
N ARG A 106 15.15 2.29 7.52
CA ARG A 106 14.04 3.24 7.62
C ARG A 106 12.81 2.71 6.89
N PRO A 107 11.59 3.03 7.34
CA PRO A 107 10.36 2.63 6.64
C PRO A 107 10.31 3.05 5.16
N ALA A 108 10.92 4.19 4.80
CA ALA A 108 11.00 4.68 3.44
C ALA A 108 11.76 3.74 2.49
N ASP A 109 12.65 2.90 3.01
CA ASP A 109 13.44 1.95 2.20
C ASP A 109 12.55 0.91 1.52
N LEU A 110 11.36 0.62 2.07
CA LEU A 110 10.36 -0.27 1.45
C LEU A 110 9.82 0.27 0.11
N ALA A 111 9.81 1.59 -0.06
CA ALA A 111 9.35 2.23 -1.29
C ALA A 111 10.49 2.66 -2.21
N TYR A 112 11.75 2.51 -1.79
CA TYR A 112 12.90 3.04 -2.51
C TYR A 112 13.49 2.03 -3.51
N GLN A 113 13.76 0.80 -3.08
CA GLN A 113 14.51 -0.17 -3.88
C GLN A 113 13.57 -1.00 -4.76
N MET A 114 13.75 -0.90 -6.08
CA MET A 114 13.00 -1.70 -7.04
C MET A 114 13.58 -3.12 -7.13
N GLY A 115 12.71 -4.14 -6.95
CA GLY A 115 13.08 -5.55 -7.11
C GLY A 115 13.74 -6.20 -5.90
N LEU A 116 14.10 -5.45 -4.85
CA LEU A 116 14.53 -6.02 -3.58
C LEU A 116 13.32 -6.39 -2.72
N ASN A 117 13.41 -7.55 -2.06
CA ASN A 117 12.46 -7.95 -1.02
C ASN A 117 13.23 -8.22 0.29
N PRO A 118 13.35 -7.24 1.18
CA PRO A 118 14.12 -7.35 2.42
C PRO A 118 13.34 -8.00 3.56
N ILE A 119 12.35 -8.85 3.24
CA ILE A 119 11.53 -9.55 4.25
C ILE A 119 12.40 -10.53 5.06
N GLN A 120 12.31 -10.48 6.38
CA GLN A 120 13.00 -11.38 7.30
C GLN A 120 12.05 -12.36 7.97
N GLY A 121 10.79 -11.97 8.13
CA GLY A 121 9.82 -12.84 8.77
C GLY A 121 8.39 -12.35 8.61
N ILE A 122 7.47 -13.29 8.72
CA ILE A 122 6.03 -13.02 8.67
C ILE A 122 5.37 -13.64 9.90
N MET A 123 4.52 -12.87 10.56
CA MET A 123 3.67 -13.35 11.63
C MET A 123 2.20 -13.23 11.20
N VAL A 124 1.42 -14.28 11.41
CA VAL A 124 -0.02 -14.30 11.16
C VAL A 124 -0.73 -14.78 12.42
N GLN A 125 -1.65 -13.95 12.92
CA GLN A 125 -2.38 -14.22 14.15
C GLN A 125 -1.46 -14.58 15.33
N GLY A 126 -0.37 -13.83 15.48
CA GLY A 126 0.61 -14.00 16.55
C GLY A 126 1.55 -15.22 16.40
N LYS A 127 1.52 -15.92 15.27
CA LYS A 127 2.37 -17.09 14.99
C LYS A 127 3.31 -16.79 13.85
N TRP A 128 4.60 -17.04 14.05
CA TRP A 128 5.59 -16.99 12.97
C TRP A 128 5.26 -18.01 11.89
N ARG A 129 5.47 -17.60 10.65
CA ARG A 129 5.40 -18.46 9.47
C ARG A 129 6.81 -18.70 8.96
N ASP A 130 7.06 -19.93 8.51
CA ASP A 130 8.30 -20.22 7.81
C ASP A 130 8.32 -19.38 6.52
N THR A 131 9.34 -18.55 6.39
CA THR A 131 9.59 -17.80 5.15
C THR A 131 10.18 -18.76 4.14
N ILE A 132 9.55 -18.83 2.99
CA ILE A 132 10.01 -19.64 1.84
C ILE A 132 11.21 -18.95 1.19
#